data_ca8df2e257dc8bf02e537a4c442edb26
#
_entry.id   ca8df2e257dc8bf02e537a4c442edb26
#
_cell.length_a   1.000
_cell.length_b   1.000
_cell.length_c   1.000
_cell.angle_alpha   90.00
_cell.angle_beta   90.00
_cell.angle_gamma   90.00
#
_symmetry.space_group_name_H-M   'P 1'
#
loop_
_entity.id
_entity.type
_entity.pdbx_description
1 polymer ?
#
loop_
_entity_poly.entity_id
_entity_poly.type
_entity_poly.pdbx_seq_one_letter_code
_entity_poly.pdbx_strand_id
1 'polypeptide(L)'
;FLELEKVAWYLHHTSEGRYYFDRQENLTKLLQSLAHDAPESTIDELIRKRLSEMFAPKTRRVYEEVLPLPKLEDVAQRVRRGRVLVVVSPDTKLPPEEVQKFFDGLTQKNNLCVLTGDKTAMASVERAARQHYAAQKADNRIPEGHPQRADLEKKQADYDVDFTTTILSLFDKVFFPVQRPGQPPRLLHKPLERALDRIARADWMLADLLIASDGEFGATPALARRLAEEKARLG
;
A
#
# COMPACT_ATOMS: atom_id res chain seq x y z
N PHE A 1 -20.10 -17.25 26.96
CA PHE A 1 -21.05 -16.79 25.93
C PHE A 1 -20.35 -16.05 24.81
N LEU A 2 -19.43 -15.12 25.08
CA LEU A 2 -18.63 -14.42 24.03
C LEU A 2 -17.87 -15.36 23.07
N GLU A 3 -17.43 -16.52 23.57
CA GLU A 3 -16.77 -17.54 22.72
C GLU A 3 -17.78 -18.30 21.84
N LEU A 4 -19.03 -18.48 22.32
CA LEU A 4 -20.10 -19.10 21.54
C LEU A 4 -20.57 -18.20 20.39
N GLU A 5 -20.63 -16.89 20.61
CA GLU A 5 -20.97 -15.93 19.55
C GLU A 5 -20.01 -15.98 18.38
N LYS A 6 -18.72 -16.20 18.62
CA LYS A 6 -17.69 -16.32 17.58
C LYS A 6 -17.82 -17.59 16.73
N VAL A 7 -18.49 -18.63 17.22
CA VAL A 7 -18.62 -19.92 16.54
C VAL A 7 -20.04 -20.23 16.07
N ALA A 8 -21.06 -19.55 16.61
CA ALA A 8 -22.45 -19.80 16.27
C ALA A 8 -22.98 -18.83 15.21
N TRP A 9 -23.40 -19.35 14.07
CA TRP A 9 -23.88 -18.57 12.91
C TRP A 9 -25.16 -17.78 13.17
N TYR A 10 -25.99 -18.23 14.09
CA TYR A 10 -27.33 -17.70 14.35
C TYR A 10 -27.49 -17.13 15.78
N LEU A 11 -26.40 -17.05 16.53
CA LEU A 11 -26.41 -16.46 17.88
C LEU A 11 -26.09 -14.98 17.81
N HIS A 12 -26.99 -14.16 18.28
CA HIS A 12 -26.88 -12.71 18.33
C HIS A 12 -26.96 -12.24 19.78
N HIS A 13 -26.50 -11.03 20.07
CA HIS A 13 -26.66 -10.40 21.34
C HIS A 13 -27.32 -9.01 21.22
N THR A 14 -28.06 -8.61 22.28
CA THR A 14 -28.62 -7.26 22.38
C THR A 14 -27.60 -6.31 23.00
N SER A 15 -27.83 -4.99 22.87
CA SER A 15 -27.08 -3.96 23.61
C SER A 15 -27.12 -4.13 25.14
N GLU A 16 -28.11 -4.85 25.64
CA GLU A 16 -28.29 -5.20 27.09
C GLU A 16 -27.55 -6.49 27.51
N GLY A 17 -26.80 -7.11 26.57
CA GLY A 17 -26.01 -8.32 26.83
C GLY A 17 -26.79 -9.63 26.85
N ARG A 18 -28.05 -9.65 26.38
CA ARG A 18 -28.85 -10.88 26.23
C ARG A 18 -28.52 -11.57 24.90
N TYR A 19 -28.39 -12.90 24.92
CA TYR A 19 -28.19 -13.72 23.75
C TYR A 19 -29.48 -14.33 23.26
N TYR A 20 -29.67 -14.37 21.92
CA TYR A 20 -30.84 -14.99 21.31
C TYR A 20 -30.41 -15.63 19.94
N PHE A 21 -31.18 -16.61 19.51
CA PHE A 21 -31.03 -17.19 18.18
C PHE A 21 -31.95 -16.48 17.19
N ASP A 22 -31.40 -16.07 16.06
CA ASP A 22 -32.18 -15.52 14.94
C ASP A 22 -32.01 -16.44 13.72
N ARG A 23 -32.92 -16.30 12.77
CA ARG A 23 -32.82 -16.98 11.46
C ARG A 23 -31.79 -16.33 10.54
N GLN A 24 -31.34 -15.12 10.88
CA GLN A 24 -30.32 -14.41 10.10
C GLN A 24 -28.92 -14.83 10.52
N GLU A 25 -28.03 -14.94 9.57
CA GLU A 25 -26.62 -15.23 9.82
C GLU A 25 -25.98 -14.10 10.63
N ASN A 26 -25.14 -14.45 11.59
CA ASN A 26 -24.36 -13.50 12.34
C ASN A 26 -23.35 -12.81 11.41
N LEU A 27 -23.41 -11.48 11.28
CA LEU A 27 -22.55 -10.68 10.40
C LEU A 27 -21.05 -10.97 10.62
N THR A 28 -20.63 -11.08 11.88
CA THR A 28 -19.22 -11.36 12.22
C THR A 28 -18.78 -12.70 11.65
N LYS A 29 -19.63 -13.72 11.76
CA LYS A 29 -19.34 -15.06 11.26
C LYS A 29 -19.35 -15.11 9.74
N LEU A 30 -20.30 -14.42 9.11
CA LEU A 30 -20.34 -14.25 7.65
C LEU A 30 -19.05 -13.62 7.13
N LEU A 31 -18.60 -12.51 7.75
CA LEU A 31 -17.37 -11.83 7.35
C LEU A 31 -16.13 -12.71 7.55
N GLN A 32 -16.05 -13.47 8.64
CA GLN A 32 -14.94 -14.40 8.87
C GLN A 32 -14.88 -15.50 7.80
N SER A 33 -16.02 -16.09 7.43
CA SER A 33 -16.08 -17.11 6.38
C SER A 33 -15.67 -16.52 5.03
N LEU A 34 -16.21 -15.37 4.65
CA LEU A 34 -15.87 -14.71 3.38
C LEU A 34 -14.38 -14.31 3.30
N ALA A 35 -13.80 -13.91 4.42
CA ALA A 35 -12.37 -13.60 4.50
C ALA A 35 -11.50 -14.87 4.36
N HIS A 36 -11.93 -15.97 4.98
CA HIS A 36 -11.23 -17.26 4.91
C HIS A 36 -11.28 -17.84 3.49
N ASP A 37 -12.44 -17.78 2.85
CA ASP A 37 -12.69 -18.37 1.53
C ASP A 37 -12.19 -17.49 0.37
N ALA A 38 -11.62 -16.31 0.66
CA ALA A 38 -11.12 -15.38 -0.35
C ALA A 38 -9.95 -15.99 -1.13
N PRO A 39 -10.01 -16.06 -2.47
CA PRO A 39 -8.92 -16.59 -3.28
C PRO A 39 -7.65 -15.73 -3.13
N GLU A 40 -6.50 -16.37 -3.01
CA GLU A 40 -5.20 -15.67 -2.85
C GLU A 40 -4.94 -14.70 -4.00
N SER A 41 -5.18 -15.12 -5.24
CA SER A 41 -5.00 -14.25 -6.41
C SER A 41 -5.84 -12.98 -6.35
N THR A 42 -7.07 -13.06 -5.82
CA THR A 42 -7.95 -11.90 -5.66
C THR A 42 -7.41 -10.95 -4.58
N ILE A 43 -6.86 -11.50 -3.50
CA ILE A 43 -6.25 -10.70 -2.44
C ILE A 43 -4.98 -10.01 -2.93
N ASP A 44 -4.13 -10.72 -3.69
CA ASP A 44 -2.94 -10.14 -4.31
C ASP A 44 -3.29 -8.99 -5.27
N GLU A 45 -4.30 -9.17 -6.11
CA GLU A 45 -4.79 -8.12 -7.01
C GLU A 45 -5.34 -6.92 -6.24
N LEU A 46 -6.08 -7.16 -5.15
CA LEU A 46 -6.62 -6.10 -4.29
C LEU A 46 -5.49 -5.29 -3.65
N ILE A 47 -4.46 -5.94 -3.13
CA ILE A 47 -3.28 -5.29 -2.55
C ILE A 47 -2.55 -4.47 -3.61
N ARG A 48 -2.27 -5.03 -4.79
CA ARG A 48 -1.61 -4.32 -5.91
C ARG A 48 -2.42 -3.10 -6.35
N LYS A 49 -3.72 -3.24 -6.47
CA LYS A 49 -4.63 -2.15 -6.81
C LYS A 49 -4.56 -1.03 -5.77
N ARG A 50 -4.66 -1.38 -4.49
CA ARG A 50 -4.59 -0.40 -3.39
C ARG A 50 -3.26 0.34 -3.36
N LEU A 51 -2.14 -0.36 -3.51
CA LEU A 51 -0.81 0.24 -3.61
C LEU A 51 -0.71 1.21 -4.80
N SER A 52 -1.23 0.82 -5.96
CA SER A 52 -1.26 1.70 -7.14
C SER A 52 -2.08 2.97 -6.89
N GLU A 53 -3.25 2.86 -6.27
CA GLU A 53 -4.13 3.98 -5.98
C GLU A 53 -3.54 4.95 -4.96
N MET A 54 -2.93 4.41 -3.90
CA MET A 54 -2.35 5.20 -2.81
C MET A 54 -1.12 5.99 -3.25
N PHE A 55 -0.25 5.37 -4.05
CA PHE A 55 1.01 5.97 -4.48
C PHE A 55 0.98 6.52 -5.91
N ALA A 56 -0.16 6.50 -6.60
CA ALA A 56 -0.28 7.12 -7.92
C ALA A 56 0.11 8.60 -7.88
N PRO A 57 0.99 9.09 -8.78
CA PRO A 57 1.47 10.47 -8.76
C PRO A 57 0.36 11.43 -9.21
N LYS A 58 -0.42 11.97 -8.27
CA LYS A 58 -1.58 12.83 -8.56
C LYS A 58 -1.19 14.29 -8.81
N THR A 59 -0.26 14.84 -8.04
CA THR A 59 0.03 16.29 -8.03
C THR A 59 1.49 16.66 -8.21
N ARG A 60 2.43 15.98 -7.59
CA ARG A 60 3.87 16.36 -7.58
C ARG A 60 4.75 15.45 -8.43
N ARG A 61 4.31 14.83 -9.43
CA ARG A 61 4.92 13.98 -10.47
C ARG A 61 6.45 13.75 -10.36
N VAL A 62 6.93 13.38 -9.18
CA VAL A 62 8.34 13.06 -8.93
C VAL A 62 8.72 11.79 -9.68
N TYR A 63 7.77 10.86 -9.75
CA TYR A 63 7.81 9.66 -10.60
C TYR A 63 6.56 9.64 -11.51
N GLU A 64 6.60 8.84 -12.55
CA GLU A 64 5.58 8.80 -13.60
C GLU A 64 4.67 7.57 -13.48
N GLU A 65 5.19 6.49 -12.91
CA GLU A 65 4.50 5.20 -12.80
C GLU A 65 4.79 4.55 -11.44
N VAL A 66 3.80 3.78 -10.94
CA VAL A 66 3.94 2.92 -9.76
C VAL A 66 3.87 1.47 -10.19
N LEU A 67 4.83 0.68 -9.78
CA LEU A 67 4.87 -0.77 -10.00
C LEU A 67 4.66 -1.49 -8.66
N PRO A 68 3.43 -1.94 -8.36
CA PRO A 68 3.13 -2.63 -7.11
C PRO A 68 3.54 -4.10 -7.20
N LEU A 69 4.46 -4.52 -6.33
CA LEU A 69 4.94 -5.90 -6.18
C LEU A 69 5.33 -6.55 -7.54
N PRO A 70 6.16 -5.89 -8.37
CA PRO A 70 6.50 -6.40 -9.68
C PRO A 70 7.52 -7.55 -9.62
N LYS A 71 7.68 -8.26 -10.73
CA LYS A 71 8.88 -9.07 -10.96
C LYS A 71 10.05 -8.16 -11.36
N LEU A 72 11.27 -8.46 -10.91
CA LEU A 72 12.45 -7.63 -11.20
C LEU A 72 12.72 -7.45 -12.70
N GLU A 73 12.41 -8.45 -13.52
CA GLU A 73 12.56 -8.41 -14.98
C GLU A 73 11.71 -7.29 -15.60
N ASP A 74 10.48 -7.10 -15.11
CA ASP A 74 9.56 -6.07 -15.60
C ASP A 74 10.06 -4.66 -15.22
N VAL A 75 10.68 -4.53 -14.04
CA VAL A 75 11.21 -3.26 -13.53
C VAL A 75 12.26 -2.68 -14.47
N ALA A 76 13.21 -3.50 -14.96
CA ALA A 76 14.30 -3.04 -15.82
C ALA A 76 13.80 -2.40 -17.12
N GLN A 77 12.72 -2.93 -17.70
CA GLN A 77 12.11 -2.37 -18.92
C GLN A 77 11.41 -1.03 -18.66
N ARG A 78 10.72 -0.90 -17.51
CA ARG A 78 10.00 0.32 -17.17
C ARG A 78 10.93 1.47 -16.81
N VAL A 79 11.98 1.19 -16.04
CA VAL A 79 13.02 2.18 -15.65
C VAL A 79 13.72 2.79 -16.89
N ARG A 80 13.84 2.06 -17.99
CA ARG A 80 14.37 2.60 -19.25
C ARG A 80 13.48 3.69 -19.88
N ARG A 81 12.18 3.64 -19.62
CA ARG A 81 11.19 4.53 -20.25
C ARG A 81 10.92 5.80 -19.45
N GLY A 82 11.02 5.73 -18.14
CA GLY A 82 10.70 6.86 -17.27
C GLY A 82 11.02 6.58 -15.80
N ARG A 83 10.67 7.53 -14.97
CA ARG A 83 10.85 7.44 -13.51
C ARG A 83 9.76 6.58 -12.90
N VAL A 84 10.16 5.57 -12.17
CA VAL A 84 9.27 4.53 -11.63
C VAL A 84 9.42 4.43 -10.12
N LEU A 85 8.30 4.40 -9.43
CA LEU A 85 8.23 3.94 -8.05
C LEU A 85 7.95 2.44 -8.06
N VAL A 86 8.88 1.66 -7.55
CA VAL A 86 8.74 0.21 -7.39
C VAL A 86 8.39 -0.08 -5.95
N VAL A 87 7.24 -0.68 -5.70
CA VAL A 87 6.85 -1.13 -4.36
C VAL A 87 7.20 -2.61 -4.24
N VAL A 88 8.20 -2.92 -3.41
CA VAL A 88 8.72 -4.28 -3.23
C VAL A 88 8.20 -4.86 -1.93
N SER A 89 7.70 -6.11 -1.98
CA SER A 89 7.30 -6.83 -0.77
C SER A 89 8.48 -6.96 0.19
N PRO A 90 8.31 -6.64 1.47
CA PRO A 90 9.37 -6.80 2.46
C PRO A 90 9.71 -8.27 2.74
N ASP A 91 8.82 -9.21 2.38
CA ASP A 91 9.06 -10.66 2.50
C ASP A 91 9.92 -11.22 1.37
N THR A 92 10.08 -10.46 0.27
CA THR A 92 11.08 -10.82 -0.72
C THR A 92 12.44 -10.79 -0.04
N LYS A 93 13.08 -11.95 0.04
CA LYS A 93 14.46 -12.12 0.54
C LYS A 93 15.46 -11.47 -0.44
N LEU A 94 15.24 -10.21 -0.77
CA LEU A 94 16.23 -9.42 -1.50
C LEU A 94 17.10 -8.76 -0.42
N PRO A 95 18.28 -9.29 -0.11
CA PRO A 95 19.22 -8.59 0.72
C PRO A 95 19.50 -7.21 0.10
N PRO A 96 19.79 -6.18 0.87
CA PRO A 96 20.15 -4.86 0.37
C PRO A 96 21.22 -4.91 -0.74
N GLU A 97 22.09 -5.91 -0.69
CA GLU A 97 23.11 -6.17 -1.70
C GLU A 97 22.54 -6.57 -3.07
N GLU A 98 21.43 -7.32 -3.12
CA GLU A 98 20.79 -7.68 -4.39
C GLU A 98 20.06 -6.49 -5.01
N VAL A 99 19.44 -5.67 -4.19
CA VAL A 99 18.83 -4.40 -4.63
C VAL A 99 19.91 -3.48 -5.20
N GLN A 100 21.07 -3.40 -4.53
CA GLN A 100 22.21 -2.62 -5.00
C GLN A 100 22.78 -3.20 -6.32
N LYS A 101 22.97 -4.53 -6.41
CA LYS A 101 23.41 -5.19 -7.65
C LYS A 101 22.44 -4.94 -8.80
N PHE A 102 21.14 -5.05 -8.56
CA PHE A 102 20.11 -4.73 -9.54
C PHE A 102 20.23 -3.28 -10.00
N PHE A 103 20.35 -2.34 -9.06
CA PHE A 103 20.55 -0.92 -9.35
C PHE A 103 21.83 -0.66 -10.15
N ASP A 104 22.93 -1.33 -9.81
CA ASP A 104 24.21 -1.17 -10.51
C ASP A 104 24.15 -1.62 -11.96
N GLY A 105 23.33 -2.63 -12.26
CA GLY A 105 23.07 -3.11 -13.62
C GLY A 105 22.16 -2.20 -14.47
N LEU A 106 21.51 -1.19 -13.88
CA LEU A 106 20.64 -0.28 -14.61
C LEU A 106 21.44 0.79 -15.38
N THR A 107 21.01 1.07 -16.60
CA THR A 107 21.57 2.17 -17.40
C THR A 107 21.02 3.53 -16.94
N GLN A 108 19.70 3.61 -16.66
CA GLN A 108 19.03 4.83 -16.21
C GLN A 108 18.79 4.78 -14.69
N LYS A 109 19.86 4.82 -13.92
CA LYS A 109 19.82 4.70 -12.46
C LYS A 109 18.93 5.74 -11.78
N ASN A 110 18.83 6.95 -12.33
CA ASN A 110 18.03 8.05 -11.78
C ASN A 110 16.51 7.84 -11.92
N ASN A 111 16.08 6.83 -12.66
CA ASN A 111 14.67 6.55 -12.87
C ASN A 111 14.08 5.57 -11.85
N LEU A 112 14.91 5.00 -10.97
CA LEU A 112 14.44 4.02 -9.98
C LEU A 112 14.25 4.67 -8.61
N CYS A 113 13.05 4.51 -8.06
CA CYS A 113 12.75 4.73 -6.65
C CYS A 113 12.10 3.46 -6.10
N VAL A 114 12.50 3.00 -4.92
CA VAL A 114 11.98 1.76 -4.32
C VAL A 114 11.35 2.08 -2.98
N LEU A 115 10.12 1.59 -2.78
CA LEU A 115 9.41 1.62 -1.52
C LEU A 115 9.28 0.20 -0.99
N THR A 116 9.63 -0.03 0.25
CA THR A 116 9.53 -1.33 0.94
C THR A 116 9.33 -1.13 2.44
N GLY A 117 9.41 -2.18 3.21
CA GLY A 117 9.25 -2.14 4.67
C GLY A 117 10.05 -3.21 5.39
N ASP A 118 9.69 -3.48 6.64
CA ASP A 118 10.32 -4.52 7.43
C ASP A 118 9.68 -5.90 7.21
N LYS A 119 10.50 -6.95 7.32
CA LYS A 119 10.25 -8.34 6.89
C LYS A 119 9.03 -9.07 7.48
N THR A 120 8.36 -8.54 8.51
CA THR A 120 7.42 -9.35 9.31
C THR A 120 5.94 -8.99 9.15
N ALA A 121 5.59 -8.07 8.28
CA ALA A 121 4.27 -7.45 8.33
C ALA A 121 3.38 -7.65 7.09
N MET A 122 3.85 -8.36 6.03
CA MET A 122 3.02 -8.60 4.84
C MET A 122 1.76 -9.41 5.17
N ALA A 123 1.87 -10.39 6.07
CA ALA A 123 0.73 -11.14 6.59
C ALA A 123 -0.36 -10.25 7.25
N SER A 124 0.03 -9.10 7.80
CA SER A 124 -0.93 -8.12 8.35
C SER A 124 -1.70 -7.40 7.25
N VAL A 125 -1.02 -7.05 6.14
CA VAL A 125 -1.65 -6.44 4.96
C VAL A 125 -2.60 -7.44 4.30
N GLU A 126 -2.20 -8.70 4.14
CA GLU A 126 -3.05 -9.76 3.59
C GLU A 126 -4.30 -9.98 4.44
N ARG A 127 -4.17 -10.01 5.76
CA ARG A 127 -5.31 -10.13 6.68
C ARG A 127 -6.26 -8.94 6.54
N ALA A 128 -5.75 -7.71 6.53
CA ALA A 128 -6.57 -6.51 6.36
C ALA A 128 -7.25 -6.49 4.98
N ALA A 129 -6.56 -6.91 3.92
CA ALA A 129 -7.13 -7.05 2.58
C ALA A 129 -8.26 -8.08 2.53
N ARG A 130 -8.11 -9.24 3.21
CA ARG A 130 -9.17 -10.26 3.32
C ARG A 130 -10.40 -9.74 4.07
N GLN A 131 -10.22 -8.99 5.15
CA GLN A 131 -11.32 -8.37 5.88
C GLN A 131 -12.06 -7.32 5.03
N HIS A 132 -11.32 -6.48 4.34
CA HIS A 132 -11.88 -5.50 3.41
C HIS A 132 -12.66 -6.18 2.27
N TYR A 133 -12.09 -7.21 1.64
CA TYR A 133 -12.75 -8.04 0.63
C TYR A 133 -14.04 -8.66 1.15
N ALA A 134 -14.00 -9.26 2.34
CA ALA A 134 -15.17 -9.89 2.95
C ALA A 134 -16.32 -8.89 3.16
N ALA A 135 -16.02 -7.70 3.65
CA ALA A 135 -17.02 -6.66 3.86
C ALA A 135 -17.64 -6.17 2.55
N GLN A 136 -16.84 -6.05 1.48
CA GLN A 136 -17.36 -5.75 0.15
C GLN A 136 -18.23 -6.88 -0.42
N LYS A 137 -17.84 -8.15 -0.21
CA LYS A 137 -18.62 -9.30 -0.67
C LYS A 137 -19.91 -9.51 0.11
N ALA A 138 -19.93 -9.17 1.39
CA ALA A 138 -21.14 -9.21 2.22
C ALA A 138 -22.23 -8.24 1.74
N ASP A 139 -21.87 -7.19 1.02
CA ASP A 139 -22.80 -6.22 0.44
C ASP A 139 -23.88 -6.89 -0.42
N ASN A 140 -23.51 -7.90 -1.19
CA ASN A 140 -24.44 -8.68 -2.01
C ASN A 140 -25.40 -9.58 -1.22
N ARG A 141 -25.07 -9.86 0.06
CA ARG A 141 -25.89 -10.73 0.93
C ARG A 141 -26.76 -9.94 1.92
N ILE A 142 -26.41 -8.67 2.14
CA ILE A 142 -27.08 -7.77 3.11
C ILE A 142 -27.58 -6.55 2.34
N PRO A 143 -28.75 -6.62 1.68
CA PRO A 143 -29.29 -5.54 0.88
C PRO A 143 -29.71 -4.34 1.73
N GLU A 144 -30.02 -3.23 1.07
CA GLU A 144 -30.62 -2.06 1.72
C GLU A 144 -31.91 -2.45 2.43
N GLY A 145 -32.08 -1.92 3.65
CA GLY A 145 -33.21 -2.25 4.52
C GLY A 145 -33.02 -3.50 5.40
N HIS A 146 -31.93 -4.25 5.23
CA HIS A 146 -31.61 -5.35 6.13
C HIS A 146 -31.21 -4.82 7.53
N PRO A 147 -31.64 -5.44 8.64
CA PRO A 147 -31.33 -4.97 10.00
C PRO A 147 -29.84 -4.79 10.31
N GLN A 148 -28.98 -5.60 9.69
CA GLN A 148 -27.52 -5.55 9.85
C GLN A 148 -26.83 -4.60 8.86
N ARG A 149 -27.56 -3.85 8.02
CA ARG A 149 -26.99 -2.99 6.99
C ARG A 149 -26.08 -1.91 7.58
N ALA A 150 -26.54 -1.20 8.60
CA ALA A 150 -25.77 -0.15 9.25
C ALA A 150 -24.46 -0.67 9.88
N ASP A 151 -24.50 -1.87 10.47
CA ASP A 151 -23.33 -2.52 11.04
C ASP A 151 -22.33 -2.95 9.95
N LEU A 152 -22.82 -3.42 8.80
CA LEU A 152 -21.99 -3.75 7.66
C LEU A 152 -21.28 -2.49 7.10
N GLU A 153 -21.99 -1.40 6.88
CA GLU A 153 -21.43 -0.13 6.40
C GLU A 153 -20.35 0.40 7.33
N LYS A 154 -20.59 0.34 8.64
CA LYS A 154 -19.55 0.68 9.61
C LYS A 154 -18.32 -0.23 9.48
N LYS A 155 -18.51 -1.53 9.38
CA LYS A 155 -17.42 -2.50 9.18
C LYS A 155 -16.66 -2.26 7.87
N GLN A 156 -17.36 -1.90 6.80
CA GLN A 156 -16.72 -1.55 5.51
C GLN A 156 -15.79 -0.34 5.66
N ALA A 157 -16.27 0.72 6.33
CA ALA A 157 -15.46 1.91 6.60
C ALA A 157 -14.25 1.59 7.51
N ASP A 158 -14.47 0.87 8.60
CA ASP A 158 -13.41 0.49 9.54
C ASP A 158 -12.32 -0.36 8.84
N TYR A 159 -12.71 -1.36 8.03
CA TYR A 159 -11.77 -2.22 7.32
C TYR A 159 -11.06 -1.51 6.16
N ASP A 160 -11.70 -0.53 5.52
CA ASP A 160 -11.03 0.29 4.50
C ASP A 160 -9.92 1.15 5.12
N VAL A 161 -10.19 1.77 6.25
CA VAL A 161 -9.21 2.54 7.03
C VAL A 161 -8.09 1.63 7.54
N ASP A 162 -8.42 0.46 8.11
CA ASP A 162 -7.43 -0.50 8.61
C ASP A 162 -6.51 -0.99 7.50
N PHE A 163 -7.06 -1.35 6.35
CA PHE A 163 -6.28 -1.79 5.19
C PHE A 163 -5.31 -0.71 4.72
N THR A 164 -5.78 0.52 4.59
CA THR A 164 -4.96 1.66 4.16
C THR A 164 -3.86 1.99 5.17
N THR A 165 -4.19 2.04 6.45
CA THR A 165 -3.22 2.35 7.52
C THR A 165 -2.20 1.23 7.71
N THR A 166 -2.60 -0.03 7.53
CA THR A 166 -1.70 -1.18 7.58
C THR A 166 -0.68 -1.13 6.46
N ILE A 167 -1.10 -0.81 5.23
CA ILE A 167 -0.18 -0.59 4.09
C ILE A 167 0.83 0.52 4.41
N LEU A 168 0.37 1.69 4.86
CA LEU A 168 1.26 2.81 5.20
C LEU A 168 2.22 2.48 6.34
N SER A 169 1.78 1.62 7.26
CA SER A 169 2.61 1.18 8.37
C SER A 169 3.71 0.22 7.95
N LEU A 170 3.45 -0.56 6.93
CA LEU A 170 4.40 -1.53 6.42
C LEU A 170 5.41 -0.92 5.45
N PHE A 171 4.94 -0.13 4.48
CA PHE A 171 5.77 0.43 3.42
C PHE A 171 6.33 1.79 3.87
N ASP A 172 7.35 1.77 4.70
CA ASP A 172 7.91 2.95 5.36
C ASP A 172 9.39 3.24 5.01
N LYS A 173 10.01 2.45 4.12
CA LYS A 173 11.40 2.63 3.70
C LYS A 173 11.51 2.96 2.23
N VAL A 174 12.04 4.14 1.95
CA VAL A 174 12.23 4.64 0.59
C VAL A 174 13.70 4.58 0.22
N PHE A 175 14.02 3.93 -0.89
CA PHE A 175 15.35 3.91 -1.49
C PHE A 175 15.33 4.75 -2.78
N PHE A 176 16.29 5.63 -2.93
CA PHE A 176 16.41 6.51 -4.09
C PHE A 176 17.87 6.71 -4.50
N PRO A 177 18.12 6.99 -5.79
CA PRO A 177 19.46 7.15 -6.31
C PRO A 177 20.07 8.48 -5.89
N VAL A 178 21.33 8.44 -5.48
CA VAL A 178 22.14 9.61 -5.17
C VAL A 178 23.46 9.51 -5.89
N GLN A 179 23.90 10.62 -6.47
CA GLN A 179 25.22 10.72 -7.09
C GLN A 179 25.95 11.93 -6.54
N ARG A 180 27.07 11.69 -5.88
CA ARG A 180 27.99 12.75 -5.41
C ARG A 180 29.09 12.98 -6.46
N PRO A 181 29.63 14.21 -6.58
CA PRO A 181 30.75 14.49 -7.48
C PRO A 181 31.91 13.53 -7.25
N GLY A 182 32.40 12.89 -8.31
CA GLY A 182 33.51 11.93 -8.26
C GLY A 182 33.20 10.54 -7.67
N GLN A 183 31.93 10.26 -7.33
CA GLN A 183 31.52 8.95 -6.83
C GLN A 183 30.50 8.29 -7.78
N PRO A 184 30.47 6.94 -7.87
CA PRO A 184 29.41 6.25 -8.58
C PRO A 184 28.05 6.48 -7.92
N PRO A 185 26.94 6.43 -8.70
CA PRO A 185 25.60 6.50 -8.13
C PRO A 185 25.35 5.34 -7.19
N ARG A 186 24.69 5.61 -6.07
CA ARG A 186 24.29 4.62 -5.06
C ARG A 186 22.86 4.84 -4.61
N LEU A 187 22.24 3.80 -4.08
CA LEU A 187 20.95 3.92 -3.41
C LEU A 187 21.15 4.37 -1.96
N LEU A 188 20.50 5.46 -1.59
CA LEU A 188 20.30 5.84 -0.20
C LEU A 188 18.89 5.47 0.23
N HIS A 189 18.69 5.23 1.52
CA HIS A 189 17.38 5.00 2.08
C HIS A 189 17.03 6.04 3.14
N LYS A 190 15.76 6.37 3.21
CA LYS A 190 15.16 7.20 4.28
C LYS A 190 13.84 6.58 4.74
N PRO A 191 13.49 6.73 6.02
CA PRO A 191 12.15 6.39 6.48
C PRO A 191 11.13 7.34 5.85
N LEU A 192 9.96 6.81 5.48
CA LEU A 192 8.81 7.61 5.10
C LEU A 192 8.09 8.03 6.38
N GLU A 193 8.13 9.32 6.70
CA GLU A 193 7.43 9.84 7.86
C GLU A 193 5.92 9.72 7.69
N ARG A 194 5.27 9.16 8.71
CA ARG A 194 3.82 8.93 8.70
C ARG A 194 3.10 10.22 9.10
N ALA A 195 2.32 10.74 8.21
CA ALA A 195 1.35 11.78 8.53
C ALA A 195 -0.05 11.16 8.42
N LEU A 196 -0.65 10.75 9.55
CA LEU A 196 -1.96 10.10 9.60
C LEU A 196 -3.08 11.00 9.04
N ASP A 197 -2.92 12.30 9.11
CA ASP A 197 -3.79 13.30 8.48
C ASP A 197 -3.69 13.32 6.94
N ARG A 198 -2.70 12.64 6.37
CA ARG A 198 -2.42 12.61 4.93
C ARG A 198 -2.56 11.22 4.30
N ILE A 199 -3.26 10.31 4.95
CA ILE A 199 -3.45 8.92 4.48
C ILE A 199 -3.91 8.88 3.01
N ALA A 200 -4.83 9.76 2.62
CA ALA A 200 -5.32 9.85 1.24
C ALA A 200 -4.31 10.46 0.24
N ARG A 201 -3.13 10.85 0.71
CA ARG A 201 -2.07 11.51 -0.09
C ARG A 201 -0.71 10.87 0.14
N ALA A 202 -0.66 9.55 0.09
CA ALA A 202 0.59 8.80 0.25
C ALA A 202 1.64 9.19 -0.81
N ASP A 203 1.20 9.53 -2.04
CA ASP A 203 2.04 10.07 -3.09
C ASP A 203 2.69 11.42 -2.69
N TRP A 204 1.98 12.25 -1.94
CA TRP A 204 2.51 13.52 -1.44
C TRP A 204 3.58 13.33 -0.40
N MET A 205 3.36 12.43 0.55
CA MET A 205 4.33 12.13 1.60
C MET A 205 5.66 11.67 0.99
N LEU A 206 5.57 10.78 -0.01
CA LEU A 206 6.72 10.29 -0.74
C LEU A 206 7.38 11.39 -1.58
N ALA A 207 6.60 12.20 -2.28
CA ALA A 207 7.12 13.30 -3.08
C ALA A 207 7.79 14.37 -2.20
N ASP A 208 7.20 14.72 -1.06
CA ASP A 208 7.79 15.66 -0.11
C ASP A 208 9.12 15.16 0.45
N LEU A 209 9.20 13.87 0.80
CA LEU A 209 10.45 13.25 1.23
C LEU A 209 11.52 13.30 0.15
N LEU A 210 11.18 12.97 -1.09
CA LEU A 210 12.12 12.97 -2.21
C LEU A 210 12.56 14.39 -2.59
N ILE A 211 11.70 15.40 -2.47
CA ILE A 211 12.01 16.80 -2.72
C ILE A 211 12.83 17.40 -1.58
N ALA A 212 12.44 17.13 -0.31
CA ALA A 212 13.13 17.62 0.87
C ALA A 212 14.49 16.95 1.13
N SER A 213 14.79 15.88 0.42
CA SER A 213 16.12 15.24 0.43
C SER A 213 17.15 16.08 -0.32
N ASP A 214 17.15 17.36 0.02
CA ASP A 214 17.83 18.47 -0.59
C ASP A 214 19.30 18.16 -0.87
N GLY A 215 19.75 18.38 -2.08
CA GLY A 215 21.10 18.09 -2.52
C GLY A 215 21.40 16.62 -2.78
N GLU A 216 20.72 15.70 -2.13
CA GLU A 216 20.90 14.26 -2.38
C GLU A 216 20.06 13.81 -3.58
N PHE A 217 18.77 14.13 -3.62
CA PHE A 217 17.91 13.85 -4.75
C PHE A 217 18.03 14.91 -5.86
N GLY A 218 18.24 16.17 -5.50
CA GLY A 218 18.56 17.26 -6.43
C GLY A 218 19.93 17.15 -7.10
N ALA A 219 20.83 16.32 -6.55
CA ALA A 219 22.11 15.98 -7.20
C ALA A 219 21.97 15.03 -8.39
N THR A 220 20.77 14.52 -8.69
CA THR A 220 20.50 13.84 -9.95
C THR A 220 20.19 14.88 -11.04
N PRO A 221 21.08 15.10 -12.02
CA PRO A 221 20.95 16.21 -12.97
C PRO A 221 19.62 16.22 -13.74
N ALA A 222 19.02 15.06 -13.94
CA ALA A 222 17.77 14.92 -14.67
C ALA A 222 16.57 15.46 -13.89
N LEU A 223 16.51 15.27 -12.57
CA LEU A 223 15.40 15.78 -11.76
C LEU A 223 15.53 17.27 -11.47
N ALA A 224 16.74 17.72 -11.13
CA ALA A 224 17.04 19.14 -10.94
C ALA A 224 16.70 19.95 -12.19
N ARG A 225 17.05 19.43 -13.38
CA ARG A 225 16.73 20.07 -14.65
C ARG A 225 15.22 20.10 -14.92
N ARG A 226 14.47 19.03 -14.64
CA ARG A 226 13.00 19.00 -14.81
C ARG A 226 12.27 19.87 -13.80
N LEU A 227 12.70 19.92 -12.54
CA LEU A 227 12.15 20.85 -11.56
C LEU A 227 12.41 22.29 -11.92
N ALA A 228 13.58 22.61 -12.50
CA ALA A 228 13.88 23.94 -13.04
C ALA A 228 13.02 24.26 -14.27
N GLU A 229 12.82 23.32 -15.18
CA GLU A 229 11.95 23.47 -16.36
C GLU A 229 10.47 23.59 -15.98
N GLU A 230 9.99 22.85 -14.98
CA GLU A 230 8.62 23.01 -14.45
C GLU A 230 8.43 24.34 -13.73
N LYS A 231 9.39 24.79 -12.93
CA LYS A 231 9.37 26.13 -12.33
C LYS A 231 9.36 27.23 -13.39
N ALA A 232 10.14 27.10 -14.45
CA ALA A 232 10.19 28.06 -15.54
C ALA A 232 8.89 28.09 -16.39
N ARG A 233 8.09 27.02 -16.38
CA ARG A 233 6.78 26.97 -17.05
C ARG A 233 5.63 27.51 -16.21
N LEU A 234 5.80 27.60 -14.91
CA LEU A 234 4.78 28.07 -13.96
C LEU A 234 5.01 29.54 -13.52
N GLY A 235 6.11 30.14 -13.90
CA GLY A 235 6.45 31.57 -13.70
C GLY A 235 6.29 32.35 -14.97
#